data_74cc20109f995f03e954f573dc1be705
#
_entry.id   74cc20109f995f03e954f573dc1be705
#
_cell.length_a   1.000
_cell.length_b   1.000
_cell.length_c   1.000
_cell.angle_alpha   90.00
_cell.angle_beta   90.00
_cell.angle_gamma   90.00
#
_symmetry.space_group_name_H-M   'P 1'
#
loop_
_entity.id
_entity.type
_entity.pdbx_description
1 polymer ?
#
loop_
_entity_poly.entity_id
_entity_poly.type
_entity_poly.pdbx_seq_one_letter_code
_entity_poly.pdbx_strand_id
1 'polypeptide(L)'
;GGSAVSVATGMAFATLGTDTGGSIRIPAAACGLVGLKPTFGEVSCDGVVPLAPSLDHVGPLTRCVRDARLVYRAIRDHRAGESAPTNGAAQTLGCPRPYFLDRLDDEVRAVFERALSRLRDADWTVEDTPVQHAHDAATIYLHLVLSEAAAIHAATLEQRPQDYTPAVRLRLELGRYVRAEDYVRAQHGRAVLGRAVDAAL
;
A
#
# COMPACT_ATOMS: atom_id res chain seq x y z
N GLY A 1 1.90 -10.06 -8.22
CA GLY A 1 0.72 -10.89 -8.58
C GLY A 1 0.86 -12.35 -8.18
N GLY A 2 2.04 -12.99 -8.36
CA GLY A 2 2.22 -14.42 -8.10
C GLY A 2 1.88 -14.86 -6.68
N SER A 3 2.28 -14.09 -5.68
CA SER A 3 1.92 -14.35 -4.26
C SER A 3 0.41 -14.43 -4.04
N ALA A 4 -0.37 -13.52 -4.65
CA ALA A 4 -1.82 -13.55 -4.54
C ALA A 4 -2.43 -14.76 -5.26
N VAL A 5 -1.97 -15.03 -6.49
CA VAL A 5 -2.46 -16.17 -7.28
C VAL A 5 -2.22 -17.49 -6.54
N SER A 6 -1.05 -17.70 -5.95
CA SER A 6 -0.75 -18.95 -5.23
C SER A 6 -1.67 -19.19 -4.03
N VAL A 7 -2.08 -18.15 -3.32
CA VAL A 7 -3.07 -18.28 -2.23
C VAL A 7 -4.48 -18.51 -2.78
N ALA A 8 -4.86 -17.75 -3.84
CA ALA A 8 -6.19 -17.86 -4.44
C ALA A 8 -6.45 -19.26 -5.04
N THR A 9 -5.43 -19.88 -5.63
CA THR A 9 -5.53 -21.24 -6.23
C THR A 9 -5.28 -22.37 -5.23
N GLY A 10 -5.03 -22.07 -3.96
CA GLY A 10 -4.78 -23.09 -2.92
C GLY A 10 -3.38 -23.70 -2.94
N MET A 11 -2.45 -23.16 -3.73
CA MET A 11 -1.05 -23.62 -3.76
C MET A 11 -0.30 -23.26 -2.46
N ALA A 12 -0.74 -22.23 -1.75
CA ALA A 12 -0.21 -21.81 -0.45
C ALA A 12 -1.35 -21.41 0.50
N PHE A 13 -1.16 -21.64 1.80
CA PHE A 13 -2.08 -21.15 2.84
C PHE A 13 -1.97 -19.64 3.05
N ALA A 14 -0.74 -19.14 2.97
CA ALA A 14 -0.38 -17.72 3.09
C ALA A 14 0.89 -17.46 2.30
N THR A 15 1.10 -16.21 1.89
CA THR A 15 2.34 -15.76 1.26
C THR A 15 2.74 -14.40 1.80
N LEU A 16 4.01 -14.07 1.67
CA LEU A 16 4.51 -12.72 1.84
C LEU A 16 4.59 -12.03 0.48
N GLY A 17 4.30 -10.75 0.49
CA GLY A 17 4.47 -9.87 -0.66
C GLY A 17 5.13 -8.58 -0.23
N THR A 18 5.50 -7.75 -1.21
CA THR A 18 5.97 -6.38 -1.01
C THR A 18 4.93 -5.39 -1.51
N ASP A 19 4.86 -4.22 -0.89
CA ASP A 19 3.95 -3.14 -1.27
C ASP A 19 4.69 -1.81 -1.21
N THR A 20 4.97 -1.26 -2.37
CA THR A 20 5.56 0.07 -2.52
C THR A 20 4.51 1.11 -2.90
N GLY A 21 3.50 0.70 -3.67
CA GLY A 21 2.39 1.53 -4.13
C GLY A 21 1.06 0.78 -4.26
N GLY A 22 0.93 -0.37 -3.57
CA GLY A 22 -0.28 -1.20 -3.61
C GLY A 22 -0.02 -2.66 -3.97
N SER A 23 1.23 -3.11 -4.11
CA SER A 23 1.55 -4.44 -4.67
C SER A 23 1.20 -5.64 -3.78
N ILE A 24 0.79 -5.45 -2.53
CA ILE A 24 0.06 -6.43 -1.70
C ILE A 24 -1.45 -6.25 -1.89
N ARG A 25 -1.95 -5.02 -1.73
CA ARG A 25 -3.38 -4.70 -1.66
C ARG A 25 -4.10 -4.85 -3.00
N ILE A 26 -3.49 -4.38 -4.10
CA ILE A 26 -4.06 -4.47 -5.45
C ILE A 26 -4.29 -5.92 -5.87
N PRO A 27 -3.27 -6.82 -5.86
CA PRO A 27 -3.49 -8.20 -6.24
C PRO A 27 -4.36 -8.97 -5.25
N ALA A 28 -4.37 -8.63 -3.97
CA ALA A 28 -5.31 -9.19 -3.01
C ALA A 28 -6.75 -8.86 -3.38
N ALA A 29 -7.06 -7.59 -3.69
CA ALA A 29 -8.38 -7.17 -4.13
C ALA A 29 -8.81 -7.86 -5.42
N ALA A 30 -7.91 -7.96 -6.41
CA ALA A 30 -8.18 -8.63 -7.69
C ALA A 30 -8.43 -10.13 -7.56
N CYS A 31 -7.88 -10.79 -6.53
CA CYS A 31 -8.00 -12.23 -6.29
C CYS A 31 -8.99 -12.59 -5.18
N GLY A 32 -9.73 -11.65 -4.61
CA GLY A 32 -10.67 -11.90 -3.51
C GLY A 32 -9.99 -12.36 -2.23
N LEU A 33 -8.81 -11.81 -1.92
CA LEU A 33 -7.99 -12.16 -0.77
C LEU A 33 -7.89 -11.00 0.23
N VAL A 34 -7.35 -11.31 1.40
CA VAL A 34 -6.91 -10.33 2.39
C VAL A 34 -5.43 -10.03 2.17
N GLY A 35 -5.11 -8.79 1.85
CA GLY A 35 -3.74 -8.28 1.77
C GLY A 35 -3.52 -7.22 2.84
N LEU A 36 -2.61 -7.46 3.76
CA LEU A 36 -2.27 -6.52 4.83
C LEU A 36 -0.94 -5.83 4.52
N LYS A 37 -0.99 -4.50 4.35
CA LYS A 37 0.18 -3.64 4.36
C LYS A 37 0.35 -3.07 5.77
N PRO A 38 1.35 -3.49 6.54
CA PRO A 38 1.60 -2.96 7.88
C PRO A 38 1.97 -1.47 7.87
N THR A 39 2.10 -0.88 9.04
CA THR A 39 2.71 0.44 9.20
C THR A 39 4.18 0.39 8.76
N PHE A 40 4.68 1.51 8.23
CA PHE A 40 6.05 1.61 7.77
C PHE A 40 7.04 1.28 8.90
N GLY A 41 7.98 0.37 8.62
CA GLY A 41 9.01 -0.04 9.57
C GLY A 41 8.59 -1.11 10.59
N GLU A 42 7.32 -1.53 10.67
CA GLU A 42 6.89 -2.60 11.59
C GLU A 42 7.35 -4.00 11.17
N VAL A 43 7.58 -4.20 9.89
CA VAL A 43 8.13 -5.44 9.34
C VAL A 43 9.40 -5.09 8.58
N SER A 44 10.50 -5.79 8.90
CA SER A 44 11.78 -5.59 8.22
C SER A 44 11.68 -5.90 6.73
N CYS A 45 12.35 -5.07 5.93
CA CYS A 45 12.59 -5.32 4.51
C CYS A 45 13.99 -5.94 4.25
N ASP A 46 14.70 -6.39 5.27
CA ASP A 46 16.01 -7.02 5.12
C ASP A 46 15.91 -8.30 4.28
N GLY A 47 16.80 -8.44 3.31
CA GLY A 47 16.80 -9.57 2.37
C GLY A 47 15.79 -9.45 1.23
N VAL A 48 15.04 -8.36 1.16
CA VAL A 48 14.15 -8.04 0.03
C VAL A 48 14.88 -7.16 -0.97
N VAL A 49 14.73 -7.44 -2.27
CA VAL A 49 15.24 -6.55 -3.32
C VAL A 49 14.42 -5.25 -3.27
N PRO A 50 15.04 -4.10 -2.98
CA PRO A 50 14.30 -2.87 -2.80
C PRO A 50 13.84 -2.29 -4.13
N LEU A 51 12.68 -1.64 -4.13
CA LEU A 51 12.21 -0.81 -5.24
C LEU A 51 12.31 0.68 -4.88
N ALA A 52 11.72 1.06 -3.76
CA ALA A 52 11.80 2.41 -3.21
C ALA A 52 11.84 2.31 -1.67
N PRO A 53 13.03 2.34 -1.05
CA PRO A 53 13.20 2.07 0.38
C PRO A 53 12.38 2.96 1.30
N SER A 54 12.05 4.17 0.88
CA SER A 54 11.18 5.07 1.65
C SER A 54 9.70 4.72 1.60
N LEU A 55 9.31 3.73 0.77
CA LEU A 55 7.92 3.32 0.52
C LEU A 55 7.71 1.82 0.65
N ASP A 56 8.78 1.01 0.58
CA ASP A 56 8.66 -0.44 0.58
C ASP A 56 8.15 -0.98 1.91
N HIS A 57 7.23 -1.93 1.81
CA HIS A 57 6.66 -2.67 2.93
C HIS A 57 6.67 -4.16 2.61
N VAL A 58 6.74 -4.98 3.65
CA VAL A 58 6.49 -6.42 3.56
C VAL A 58 5.21 -6.75 4.34
N GLY A 59 4.39 -7.63 3.81
CA GLY A 59 3.17 -8.04 4.50
C GLY A 59 2.51 -9.29 3.92
N PRO A 60 1.54 -9.87 4.64
CA PRO A 60 0.90 -11.11 4.27
C PRO A 60 -0.23 -10.94 3.26
N LEU A 61 -0.41 -11.98 2.44
CA LEU A 61 -1.60 -12.24 1.65
C LEU A 61 -2.18 -13.58 2.09
N THR A 62 -3.48 -13.60 2.40
CA THR A 62 -4.18 -14.76 2.97
C THR A 62 -5.65 -14.79 2.51
N ARG A 63 -6.36 -15.87 2.81
CA ARG A 63 -7.80 -16.00 2.49
C ARG A 63 -8.73 -15.36 3.52
N CYS A 64 -8.25 -15.11 4.73
CA CYS A 64 -9.05 -14.49 5.78
C CYS A 64 -8.21 -13.59 6.71
N VAL A 65 -8.89 -12.68 7.41
CA VAL A 65 -8.25 -11.72 8.33
C VAL A 65 -7.54 -12.41 9.50
N ARG A 66 -8.08 -13.52 10.00
CA ARG A 66 -7.47 -14.30 11.09
C ARG A 66 -6.07 -14.79 10.71
N ASP A 67 -5.93 -15.34 9.51
CA ASP A 67 -4.65 -15.84 9.02
C ASP A 67 -3.67 -14.71 8.72
N ALA A 68 -4.15 -13.58 8.15
CA ALA A 68 -3.34 -12.39 7.97
C ALA A 68 -2.76 -11.89 9.30
N ARG A 69 -3.59 -11.87 10.36
CA ARG A 69 -3.17 -11.48 11.72
C ARG A 69 -2.13 -12.42 12.30
N LEU A 70 -2.27 -13.74 12.09
CA LEU A 70 -1.31 -14.75 12.55
C LEU A 70 0.06 -14.55 11.87
N VAL A 71 0.06 -14.44 10.53
CA VAL A 71 1.30 -14.24 9.77
C VAL A 71 1.95 -12.91 10.13
N TYR A 72 1.16 -11.82 10.19
CA TYR A 72 1.67 -10.51 10.59
C TYR A 72 2.36 -10.53 11.96
N ARG A 73 1.74 -11.17 12.97
CA ARG A 73 2.33 -11.31 14.30
C ARG A 73 3.65 -12.09 14.30
N ALA A 74 3.79 -13.03 13.38
CA ALA A 74 5.01 -13.83 13.24
C ALA A 74 6.17 -13.07 12.58
N ILE A 75 5.87 -12.10 11.70
CA ILE A 75 6.89 -11.39 10.91
C ILE A 75 7.18 -9.97 11.40
N ARG A 76 6.33 -9.40 12.25
CA ARG A 76 6.56 -8.05 12.78
C ARG A 76 7.76 -8.03 13.73
N ASP A 77 8.46 -6.91 13.80
CA ASP A 77 9.50 -6.71 14.82
C ASP A 77 8.82 -6.66 16.21
N HIS A 78 9.29 -7.52 17.11
CA HIS A 78 8.82 -7.58 18.50
C HIS A 78 9.12 -6.32 19.33
N ARG A 79 9.99 -5.44 18.82
CA ARG A 79 10.28 -4.13 19.41
C ARG A 79 9.21 -3.08 19.11
N ALA A 80 8.39 -3.28 18.07
CA ALA A 80 7.19 -2.48 17.86
C ALA A 80 6.18 -2.85 18.95
N GLY A 81 5.94 -1.96 19.89
CA GLY A 81 5.06 -2.18 21.03
C GLY A 81 3.68 -2.71 20.60
N GLU A 82 3.07 -3.58 21.39
CA GLU A 82 1.70 -3.97 21.15
C GLU A 82 0.81 -2.74 21.31
N SER A 83 0.20 -2.27 20.24
CA SER A 83 -0.96 -1.40 20.35
C SER A 83 -2.04 -2.20 21.11
N ALA A 84 -2.29 -1.80 22.34
CA ALA A 84 -3.37 -2.40 23.11
C ALA A 84 -4.67 -2.28 22.30
N PRO A 85 -5.50 -3.33 22.24
CA PRO A 85 -6.82 -3.20 21.66
C PRO A 85 -7.54 -2.10 22.44
N THR A 86 -7.99 -1.06 21.73
CA THR A 86 -8.82 -0.01 22.31
C THR A 86 -10.20 -0.60 22.57
N ASN A 87 -10.35 -1.23 23.73
CA ASN A 87 -11.64 -1.68 24.19
C ASN A 87 -12.52 -0.44 24.45
N GLY A 88 -13.57 -0.26 23.67
CA GLY A 88 -14.56 0.80 23.85
C GLY A 88 -14.26 2.11 23.12
N ALA A 89 -13.35 2.13 22.17
CA ALA A 89 -13.19 3.28 21.25
C ALA A 89 -14.47 3.48 20.43
N ALA A 90 -14.79 4.72 20.14
CA ALA A 90 -15.91 5.09 19.29
C ALA A 90 -15.87 4.29 17.98
N GLN A 91 -16.99 3.66 17.65
CA GLN A 91 -17.14 2.87 16.42
C GLN A 91 -17.42 3.81 15.24
N THR A 92 -16.49 4.75 15.01
CA THR A 92 -16.57 5.71 13.91
C THR A 92 -15.54 5.38 12.86
N LEU A 93 -15.97 5.35 11.60
CA LEU A 93 -15.13 5.13 10.43
C LEU A 93 -15.22 6.34 9.51
N GLY A 94 -14.08 6.92 9.17
CA GLY A 94 -13.97 7.92 8.13
C GLY A 94 -14.00 7.28 6.74
N CYS A 95 -14.85 7.79 5.85
CA CYS A 95 -14.91 7.38 4.46
C CYS A 95 -14.32 8.49 3.58
N PRO A 96 -13.12 8.34 2.99
CA PRO A 96 -12.48 9.38 2.19
C PRO A 96 -13.04 9.41 0.76
N ARG A 97 -14.31 9.85 0.59
CA ARG A 97 -15.02 9.80 -0.69
C ARG A 97 -14.35 10.59 -1.82
N PRO A 98 -13.98 11.86 -1.63
CA PRO A 98 -13.31 12.60 -2.70
C PRO A 98 -11.97 11.96 -3.05
N TYR A 99 -11.64 11.86 -4.33
CA TYR A 99 -10.44 11.28 -4.90
C TYR A 99 -10.39 9.73 -4.86
N PHE A 100 -10.51 9.11 -3.68
CA PHE A 100 -10.29 7.65 -3.53
C PHE A 100 -11.41 6.81 -4.14
N LEU A 101 -12.63 7.34 -4.21
CA LEU A 101 -13.81 6.64 -4.73
C LEU A 101 -14.31 7.20 -6.08
N ASP A 102 -13.64 8.21 -6.64
CA ASP A 102 -14.11 8.91 -7.84
C ASP A 102 -14.11 8.02 -9.09
N ARG A 103 -13.21 7.04 -9.14
CA ARG A 103 -12.97 6.17 -10.31
C ARG A 103 -13.38 4.72 -10.11
N LEU A 104 -14.27 4.45 -9.17
CA LEU A 104 -14.84 3.11 -9.04
C LEU A 104 -15.83 2.85 -10.18
N ASP A 105 -15.79 1.64 -10.75
CA ASP A 105 -16.87 1.18 -11.58
C ASP A 105 -18.15 0.92 -10.75
N ASP A 106 -19.29 0.81 -11.41
CA ASP A 106 -20.59 0.74 -10.74
C ASP A 106 -20.74 -0.52 -9.88
N GLU A 107 -20.17 -1.64 -10.30
CA GLU A 107 -20.23 -2.89 -9.54
C GLU A 107 -19.42 -2.79 -8.25
N VAL A 108 -18.18 -2.31 -8.32
CA VAL A 108 -17.31 -2.11 -7.16
C VAL A 108 -17.92 -1.06 -6.21
N ARG A 109 -18.46 0.03 -6.76
CA ARG A 109 -19.17 1.05 -5.97
C ARG A 109 -20.33 0.44 -5.21
N ALA A 110 -21.17 -0.36 -5.88
CA ALA A 110 -22.31 -1.01 -5.25
C ALA A 110 -21.90 -1.97 -4.13
N VAL A 111 -20.81 -2.74 -4.33
CA VAL A 111 -20.26 -3.62 -3.27
C VAL A 111 -19.76 -2.81 -2.09
N PHE A 112 -19.04 -1.72 -2.34
CA PHE A 112 -18.51 -0.84 -1.32
C PHE A 112 -19.63 -0.20 -0.48
N GLU A 113 -20.66 0.37 -1.11
CA GLU A 113 -21.79 0.96 -0.40
C GLU A 113 -22.57 -0.08 0.42
N ARG A 114 -22.73 -1.32 -0.09
CA ARG A 114 -23.31 -2.40 0.72
C ARG A 114 -22.47 -2.74 1.94
N ALA A 115 -21.14 -2.70 1.83
CA ALA A 115 -20.26 -2.93 2.97
C ALA A 115 -20.42 -1.83 4.04
N LEU A 116 -20.50 -0.56 3.61
CA LEU A 116 -20.77 0.55 4.53
C LEU A 116 -22.16 0.44 5.19
N SER A 117 -23.20 0.01 4.45
CA SER A 117 -24.52 -0.25 5.04
C SER A 117 -24.43 -1.31 6.14
N ARG A 118 -23.79 -2.44 5.88
CA ARG A 118 -23.62 -3.51 6.90
C ARG A 118 -22.87 -3.03 8.15
N LEU A 119 -21.93 -2.11 8.01
CA LEU A 119 -21.24 -1.54 9.16
C LEU A 119 -22.20 -0.66 9.98
N ARG A 120 -23.04 0.17 9.31
CA ARG A 120 -24.06 0.95 10.00
C ARG A 120 -25.10 0.07 10.70
N ASP A 121 -25.52 -1.04 10.07
CA ASP A 121 -26.44 -2.03 10.64
C ASP A 121 -25.82 -2.75 11.86
N ALA A 122 -24.49 -2.72 11.99
CA ALA A 122 -23.72 -3.23 13.12
C ALA A 122 -23.29 -2.13 14.11
N ASP A 123 -24.04 -1.02 14.16
CA ASP A 123 -23.87 0.12 15.07
C ASP A 123 -22.56 0.91 14.89
N TRP A 124 -21.92 0.83 13.69
CA TRP A 124 -20.79 1.70 13.36
C TRP A 124 -21.27 3.03 12.78
N THR A 125 -20.72 4.12 13.27
CA THR A 125 -20.86 5.43 12.63
C THR A 125 -19.92 5.51 11.42
N VAL A 126 -20.46 5.85 10.24
CA VAL A 126 -19.67 6.04 9.02
C VAL A 126 -19.87 7.47 8.53
N GLU A 127 -18.80 8.24 8.53
CA GLU A 127 -18.79 9.66 8.16
C GLU A 127 -17.92 9.91 6.94
N ASP A 128 -18.35 10.85 6.08
CA ASP A 128 -17.51 11.28 4.97
C ASP A 128 -16.36 12.14 5.51
N THR A 129 -15.13 11.69 5.25
CA THR A 129 -13.93 12.30 5.79
C THR A 129 -13.00 12.71 4.65
N PRO A 130 -13.07 13.97 4.17
CA PRO A 130 -12.21 14.43 3.10
C PRO A 130 -10.76 14.53 3.58
N VAL A 131 -9.84 13.97 2.79
CA VAL A 131 -8.39 14.11 3.02
C VAL A 131 -7.88 15.26 2.15
N GLN A 132 -7.41 16.33 2.79
CA GLN A 132 -6.80 17.45 2.07
C GLN A 132 -5.58 16.99 1.26
N HIS A 133 -5.35 17.58 0.11
CA HIS A 133 -4.24 17.24 -0.78
C HIS A 133 -4.25 15.80 -1.34
N ALA A 134 -5.32 15.03 -1.21
CA ALA A 134 -5.40 13.67 -1.74
C ALA A 134 -5.10 13.61 -3.25
N HIS A 135 -5.51 14.63 -4.02
CA HIS A 135 -5.25 14.72 -5.47
C HIS A 135 -3.75 14.79 -5.83
N ASP A 136 -2.90 15.22 -4.90
CA ASP A 136 -1.45 15.30 -5.10
C ASP A 136 -0.76 13.94 -4.89
N ALA A 137 -1.43 12.98 -4.26
CA ALA A 137 -0.86 11.69 -3.84
C ALA A 137 -0.19 10.93 -5.00
N ALA A 138 -0.83 10.87 -6.17
CA ALA A 138 -0.28 10.16 -7.33
C ALA A 138 1.00 10.82 -7.85
N THR A 139 1.05 12.14 -7.92
CA THR A 139 2.21 12.90 -8.36
C THR A 139 3.36 12.76 -7.36
N ILE A 140 3.08 12.90 -6.07
CA ILE A 140 4.08 12.71 -5.00
C ILE A 140 4.67 11.30 -5.09
N TYR A 141 3.82 10.29 -5.14
CA TYR A 141 4.24 8.89 -5.25
C TYR A 141 5.13 8.64 -6.46
N LEU A 142 4.73 9.14 -7.64
CA LEU A 142 5.45 8.90 -8.88
C LEU A 142 6.89 9.45 -8.83
N HIS A 143 7.07 10.67 -8.34
CA HIS A 143 8.41 11.27 -8.23
C HIS A 143 9.30 10.54 -7.22
N LEU A 144 8.74 10.06 -6.11
CA LEU A 144 9.49 9.29 -5.12
C LEU A 144 9.88 7.93 -5.67
N VAL A 145 8.92 7.14 -6.14
CA VAL A 145 9.17 5.76 -6.54
C VAL A 145 10.09 5.65 -7.76
N LEU A 146 9.92 6.54 -8.76
CA LEU A 146 10.77 6.49 -9.96
C LEU A 146 12.21 6.86 -9.64
N SER A 147 12.42 7.90 -8.82
CA SER A 147 13.77 8.34 -8.42
C SER A 147 14.51 7.29 -7.62
N GLU A 148 13.85 6.74 -6.59
CA GLU A 148 14.45 5.73 -5.73
C GLU A 148 14.74 4.43 -6.50
N ALA A 149 13.79 3.98 -7.31
CA ALA A 149 13.95 2.80 -8.16
C ALA A 149 15.10 2.95 -9.16
N ALA A 150 15.21 4.11 -9.81
CA ALA A 150 16.29 4.39 -10.74
C ALA A 150 17.67 4.36 -10.05
N ALA A 151 17.76 4.91 -8.84
CA ALA A 151 18.99 4.91 -8.05
C ALA A 151 19.40 3.49 -7.62
N ILE A 152 18.45 2.71 -7.11
CA ILE A 152 18.69 1.31 -6.66
C ILE A 152 19.12 0.42 -7.82
N HIS A 153 18.46 0.53 -8.96
CA HIS A 153 18.70 -0.37 -10.10
C HIS A 153 19.75 0.17 -11.10
N ALA A 154 20.38 1.32 -10.83
CA ALA A 154 21.28 1.98 -11.76
C ALA A 154 22.37 1.06 -12.33
N ALA A 155 23.14 0.42 -11.46
CA ALA A 155 24.26 -0.46 -11.88
C ALA A 155 23.78 -1.68 -12.67
N THR A 156 22.69 -2.33 -12.24
CA THR A 156 22.13 -3.47 -12.96
C THR A 156 21.56 -3.06 -14.32
N LEU A 157 20.90 -1.90 -14.37
CA LEU A 157 20.33 -1.38 -15.59
C LEU A 157 21.38 -1.01 -16.64
N GLU A 158 22.57 -0.56 -16.21
CA GLU A 158 23.70 -0.27 -17.09
C GLU A 158 24.38 -1.53 -17.61
N GLN A 159 24.59 -2.52 -16.73
CA GLN A 159 25.32 -3.73 -17.09
C GLN A 159 24.46 -4.78 -17.77
N ARG A 160 23.19 -4.90 -17.38
CA ARG A 160 22.30 -5.99 -17.81
C ARG A 160 20.87 -5.48 -18.06
N PRO A 161 20.65 -4.50 -18.97
CA PRO A 161 19.33 -3.94 -19.24
C PRO A 161 18.34 -4.99 -19.80
N GLN A 162 18.84 -6.07 -20.39
CA GLN A 162 18.05 -7.18 -20.92
C GLN A 162 17.40 -8.05 -19.84
N ASP A 163 17.86 -7.98 -18.59
CA ASP A 163 17.28 -8.74 -17.47
C ASP A 163 15.94 -8.14 -17.01
N TYR A 164 15.61 -6.94 -17.49
CA TYR A 164 14.34 -6.27 -17.21
C TYR A 164 13.36 -6.44 -18.37
N THR A 165 12.09 -6.65 -18.03
CA THR A 165 11.04 -6.55 -19.05
C THR A 165 10.98 -5.11 -19.61
N PRO A 166 10.57 -4.90 -20.89
CA PRO A 166 10.56 -3.57 -21.49
C PRO A 166 9.78 -2.52 -20.67
N ALA A 167 8.65 -2.92 -20.08
CA ALA A 167 7.81 -2.02 -19.28
C ALA A 167 8.47 -1.61 -17.96
N VAL A 168 9.20 -2.51 -17.30
CA VAL A 168 9.96 -2.22 -16.07
C VAL A 168 11.16 -1.34 -16.41
N ARG A 169 11.93 -1.73 -17.43
CA ARG A 169 13.08 -0.98 -17.90
C ARG A 169 12.71 0.47 -18.20
N LEU A 170 11.65 0.71 -18.97
CA LEU A 170 11.19 2.07 -19.30
C LEU A 170 10.94 2.91 -18.05
N ARG A 171 10.30 2.33 -17.02
CA ARG A 171 10.02 3.04 -15.77
C ARG A 171 11.30 3.40 -15.00
N LEU A 172 12.27 2.49 -14.95
CA LEU A 172 13.57 2.74 -14.32
C LEU A 172 14.35 3.82 -15.07
N GLU A 173 14.33 3.78 -16.41
CA GLU A 173 14.95 4.81 -17.24
C GLU A 173 14.29 6.18 -17.05
N LEU A 174 12.96 6.25 -16.98
CA LEU A 174 12.23 7.50 -16.69
C LEU A 174 12.63 8.12 -15.35
N GLY A 175 12.92 7.30 -14.34
CA GLY A 175 13.35 7.78 -13.03
C GLY A 175 14.66 8.60 -13.08
N ARG A 176 15.53 8.38 -14.07
CA ARG A 176 16.76 9.13 -14.28
C ARG A 176 16.53 10.59 -14.71
N TYR A 177 15.33 10.90 -15.17
CA TYR A 177 14.96 12.26 -15.63
C TYR A 177 14.21 13.06 -14.57
N VAL A 178 13.90 12.46 -13.41
CA VAL A 178 13.33 13.19 -12.29
C VAL A 178 14.43 14.07 -11.68
N ARG A 179 14.19 15.37 -11.65
CA ARG A 179 15.18 16.32 -11.12
C ARG A 179 15.21 16.24 -9.59
N ALA A 180 16.38 16.53 -9.00
CA ALA A 180 16.53 16.54 -7.55
C ALA A 180 15.53 17.48 -6.85
N GLU A 181 15.24 18.65 -7.46
CA GLU A 181 14.26 19.59 -6.92
C GLU A 181 12.82 19.02 -6.90
N ASP A 182 12.45 18.22 -7.89
CA ASP A 182 11.12 17.59 -7.96
C ASP A 182 11.01 16.44 -6.93
N TYR A 183 12.09 15.69 -6.72
CA TYR A 183 12.17 14.72 -5.64
C TYR A 183 12.04 15.37 -4.25
N VAL A 184 12.75 16.49 -4.02
CA VAL A 184 12.65 17.22 -2.74
C VAL A 184 11.24 17.78 -2.53
N ARG A 185 10.61 18.33 -3.58
CA ARG A 185 9.21 18.78 -3.51
C ARG A 185 8.27 17.62 -3.16
N ALA A 186 8.48 16.45 -3.77
CA ALA A 186 7.68 15.26 -3.47
C ALA A 186 7.86 14.80 -2.02
N GLN A 187 9.07 14.86 -1.45
CA GLN A 187 9.30 14.59 -0.03
C GLN A 187 8.53 15.55 0.88
N HIS A 188 8.55 16.84 0.58
CA HIS A 188 7.77 17.82 1.32
C HIS A 188 6.26 17.59 1.15
N GLY A 189 5.80 17.31 -0.07
CA GLY A 189 4.40 16.97 -0.36
C GLY A 189 3.93 15.74 0.42
N ARG A 190 4.77 14.69 0.52
CA ARG A 190 4.48 13.51 1.34
C ARG A 190 4.26 13.88 2.81
N ALA A 191 5.10 14.75 3.36
CA ALA A 191 4.95 15.20 4.74
C ALA A 191 3.67 16.03 4.96
N VAL A 192 3.29 16.86 3.99
CA VAL A 192 2.02 17.62 4.03
C VAL A 192 0.82 16.67 3.97
N LEU A 193 0.82 15.73 3.01
CA LEU A 193 -0.24 14.74 2.86
C LEU A 193 -0.36 13.85 4.09
N GLY A 194 0.77 13.42 4.70
CA GLY A 194 0.77 12.64 5.93
C GLY A 194 0.03 13.36 7.06
N ARG A 195 0.36 14.63 7.31
CA ARG A 195 -0.36 15.45 8.30
C ARG A 195 -1.85 15.63 7.98
N ALA A 196 -2.21 15.70 6.71
CA ALA A 196 -3.62 15.80 6.31
C ALA A 196 -4.39 14.48 6.59
N VAL A 197 -3.73 13.34 6.42
CA VAL A 197 -4.29 12.02 6.80
C VAL A 197 -4.42 11.93 8.31
N ASP A 198 -3.38 12.27 9.08
CA ASP A 198 -3.40 12.24 10.54
C ASP A 198 -4.49 13.16 11.13
N ALA A 199 -4.75 14.30 10.48
CA ALA A 199 -5.80 15.22 10.90
C ALA A 199 -7.22 14.74 10.53
N ALA A 200 -7.34 13.78 9.61
CA ALA A 200 -8.60 13.19 9.19
C ALA A 200 -8.98 11.94 10.01
N LEU A 201 -8.05 11.39 10.79
CA LEU A 201 -8.24 10.24 11.69
C LEU A 201 -8.60 10.69 13.10
#